data_39a110c6cdd609027abdde138adee539
#
_entry.id   39a110c6cdd609027abdde138adee539
#
_cell.length_a   1.000
_cell.length_b   1.000
_cell.length_c   1.000
_cell.angle_alpha   90.00
_cell.angle_beta   90.00
_cell.angle_gamma   90.00
#
_symmetry.space_group_name_H-M   'P 1'
#
loop_
_entity.id
_entity.type
_entity.pdbx_description
1 polymer ?
#
loop_
_entity_poly.entity_id
_entity_poly.type
_entity_poly.pdbx_seq_one_letter_code
_entity_poly.pdbx_strand_id
1 'polypeptide(L)'
;MLSIEHLYFSYQGQPPYVLNDLNLHIHSGDYISIVGDNGSGKSTLLRLILGFLKPVKGSIKRDTNNIRYVSQKNDFSHAGFPITVKEILDSYRKLLKIKDKHEVDRVLELTNMTEFKDRLISKLSGGQAQRVSIARALIGNPDLIILDEPSTGVDRKSQEGIYSLLCELNQVHHITIISVEHNLEMALANSTNIYHIANGQGHLCSPEQYASEIMHSTGRNPMDHENCACFTDVTPQAQAQAQAQAQAQAQAQAQAQAQAQAQAQAQAQAQADDTTTKEVHHV
;
A
#
# COMPACT_ATOMS: atom_id res chain seq x y z
N MET A 1 16.15 8.14 -8.96
CA MET A 1 14.70 8.46 -8.94
C MET A 1 14.21 8.84 -7.55
N LEU A 2 14.49 8.03 -6.52
CA LEU A 2 14.17 8.30 -5.11
C LEU A 2 15.40 8.03 -4.25
N SER A 3 15.77 8.96 -3.35
CA SER A 3 16.84 8.79 -2.38
C SER A 3 16.33 9.12 -0.98
N ILE A 4 16.58 8.22 -0.05
CA ILE A 4 16.30 8.35 1.38
C ILE A 4 17.65 8.26 2.09
N GLU A 5 17.98 9.27 2.89
CA GLU A 5 19.26 9.38 3.58
C GLU A 5 19.04 9.67 5.06
N HIS A 6 19.56 8.79 5.92
CA HIS A 6 19.54 8.91 7.38
C HIS A 6 18.16 9.25 7.94
N LEU A 7 17.13 8.51 7.49
CA LEU A 7 15.74 8.79 7.80
C LEU A 7 15.38 8.30 9.21
N TYR A 8 14.93 9.22 10.05
CA TYR A 8 14.36 8.93 11.37
C TYR A 8 12.92 9.45 11.43
N PHE A 9 12.04 8.63 11.94
CA PHE A 9 10.64 9.02 12.12
C PHE A 9 10.03 8.50 13.41
N SER A 10 9.26 9.35 14.06
CA SER A 10 8.37 9.05 15.19
C SER A 10 7.11 9.89 15.07
N TYR A 11 5.96 9.35 15.40
CA TYR A 11 4.69 10.09 15.44
C TYR A 11 4.67 11.19 16.53
N GLN A 12 5.52 11.05 17.55
CA GLN A 12 5.64 12.03 18.64
C GLN A 12 6.76 13.06 18.38
N GLY A 13 7.52 12.96 17.28
CA GLY A 13 8.60 13.85 16.94
C GLY A 13 9.89 13.65 17.73
N GLN A 14 9.96 12.65 18.62
CA GLN A 14 11.10 12.32 19.48
C GLN A 14 11.23 10.82 19.67
N PRO A 15 12.37 10.30 20.18
CA PRO A 15 12.51 8.88 20.48
C PRO A 15 11.45 8.36 21.45
N PRO A 16 11.07 7.06 21.33
CA PRO A 16 11.61 6.06 20.43
C PRO A 16 11.14 6.25 18.99
N TYR A 17 12.04 5.97 18.03
CA TYR A 17 11.74 6.09 16.61
C TYR A 17 11.06 4.82 16.07
N VAL A 18 10.04 5.00 15.23
CA VAL A 18 9.41 3.93 14.45
C VAL A 18 10.31 3.50 13.29
N LEU A 19 10.98 4.47 12.66
CA LEU A 19 12.01 4.25 11.65
C LEU A 19 13.30 4.90 12.16
N ASN A 20 14.40 4.16 12.09
CA ASN A 20 15.66 4.50 12.71
C ASN A 20 16.83 4.34 11.73
N ASP A 21 17.33 5.44 11.21
CA ASP A 21 18.46 5.52 10.26
C ASP A 21 18.24 4.75 8.95
N LEU A 22 17.07 4.88 8.34
CA LEU A 22 16.82 4.23 7.06
C LEU A 22 17.53 4.93 5.92
N ASN A 23 18.15 4.11 5.07
CA ASN A 23 18.78 4.53 3.83
C ASN A 23 18.24 3.68 2.68
N LEU A 24 17.82 4.33 1.57
CA LEU A 24 17.27 3.62 0.41
C LEU A 24 17.49 4.47 -0.85
N HIS A 25 18.08 3.86 -1.87
CA HIS A 25 18.23 4.46 -3.19
C HIS A 25 17.48 3.60 -4.22
N ILE A 26 16.60 4.25 -4.98
CA ILE A 26 15.79 3.60 -6.03
C ILE A 26 16.10 4.27 -7.35
N HIS A 27 16.48 3.47 -8.34
CA HIS A 27 16.72 3.91 -9.70
C HIS A 27 15.47 3.82 -10.56
N SER A 28 15.50 4.50 -11.70
CA SER A 28 14.41 4.38 -12.67
C SER A 28 14.39 2.96 -13.25
N GLY A 29 13.22 2.35 -13.29
CA GLY A 29 13.04 0.97 -13.77
C GLY A 29 13.23 -0.11 -12.69
N ASP A 30 13.56 0.25 -11.44
CA ASP A 30 13.61 -0.74 -10.36
C ASP A 30 12.21 -1.24 -9.99
N TYR A 31 12.11 -2.51 -9.61
CA TYR A 31 10.97 -3.08 -8.91
C TYR A 31 11.40 -3.48 -7.50
N ILE A 32 11.02 -2.67 -6.50
CA ILE A 32 11.39 -2.87 -5.09
C ILE A 32 10.21 -3.42 -4.32
N SER A 33 10.37 -4.59 -3.71
CA SER A 33 9.41 -5.08 -2.71
C SER A 33 9.87 -4.72 -1.31
N ILE A 34 9.02 -4.02 -0.55
CA ILE A 34 9.22 -3.71 0.87
C ILE A 34 8.58 -4.83 1.69
N VAL A 35 9.40 -5.56 2.42
CA VAL A 35 8.97 -6.68 3.26
C VAL A 35 9.35 -6.46 4.72
N GLY A 36 8.72 -7.19 5.62
CA GLY A 36 8.96 -7.11 7.08
C GLY A 36 7.67 -7.40 7.86
N ASP A 37 7.79 -7.56 9.16
CA ASP A 37 6.67 -7.91 10.03
C ASP A 37 5.59 -6.83 10.14
N ASN A 38 4.44 -7.22 10.66
CA ASN A 38 3.39 -6.25 10.98
C ASN A 38 3.90 -5.29 12.07
N GLY A 39 3.75 -3.98 11.82
CA GLY A 39 4.25 -2.95 12.72
C GLY A 39 5.72 -2.56 12.50
N SER A 40 6.46 -3.17 11.57
CA SER A 40 7.87 -2.83 11.29
C SER A 40 8.08 -1.42 10.71
N GLY A 41 7.01 -0.74 10.26
CA GLY A 41 7.08 0.62 9.73
C GLY A 41 6.91 0.73 8.21
N LYS A 42 6.55 -0.34 7.48
CA LYS A 42 6.36 -0.34 6.02
C LYS A 42 5.39 0.76 5.56
N SER A 43 4.17 0.76 6.08
CA SER A 43 3.16 1.78 5.72
C SER A 43 3.56 3.19 6.17
N THR A 44 4.35 3.32 7.24
CA THR A 44 4.92 4.60 7.68
C THR A 44 5.94 5.09 6.66
N LEU A 45 6.82 4.22 6.17
CA LEU A 45 7.78 4.54 5.11
C LEU A 45 7.05 4.97 3.82
N LEU A 46 6.00 4.26 3.40
CA LEU A 46 5.22 4.68 2.23
C LEU A 46 4.61 6.08 2.41
N ARG A 47 4.03 6.37 3.58
CA ARG A 47 3.46 7.70 3.85
C ARG A 47 4.51 8.82 3.82
N LEU A 48 5.74 8.53 4.24
CA LEU A 48 6.87 9.44 4.15
C LEU A 48 7.31 9.63 2.69
N ILE A 49 7.42 8.55 1.92
CA ILE A 49 7.73 8.60 0.49
C ILE A 49 6.66 9.40 -0.28
N LEU A 50 5.38 9.24 0.05
CA LEU A 50 4.27 9.97 -0.55
C LEU A 50 4.17 11.44 -0.08
N GLY A 51 4.90 11.80 0.97
CA GLY A 51 4.89 13.16 1.54
C GLY A 51 3.69 13.45 2.45
N PHE A 52 2.94 12.43 2.87
CA PHE A 52 1.86 12.56 3.87
C PHE A 52 2.42 12.76 5.28
N LEU A 53 3.67 12.33 5.51
CA LEU A 53 4.41 12.54 6.75
C LEU A 53 5.73 13.23 6.45
N LYS A 54 6.29 13.92 7.44
CA LYS A 54 7.61 14.54 7.35
C LYS A 54 8.58 13.81 8.27
N PRO A 55 9.82 13.54 7.84
CA PRO A 55 10.83 12.92 8.69
C PRO A 55 11.18 13.83 9.87
N VAL A 56 11.55 13.20 11.01
CA VAL A 56 12.10 13.94 12.16
C VAL A 56 13.55 14.33 11.89
N LYS A 57 14.33 13.43 11.25
CA LYS A 57 15.69 13.67 10.78
C LYS A 57 15.90 12.99 9.43
N GLY A 58 16.94 13.41 8.72
CA GLY A 58 17.27 12.89 7.40
C GLY A 58 16.51 13.58 6.28
N SER A 59 16.59 12.99 5.09
CA SER A 59 15.98 13.58 3.90
C SER A 59 15.37 12.52 2.97
N ILE A 60 14.33 12.94 2.24
CA ILE A 60 13.75 12.18 1.12
C ILE A 60 13.79 13.09 -0.09
N LYS A 61 14.58 12.70 -1.10
CA LYS A 61 14.69 13.41 -2.38
C LYS A 61 13.95 12.59 -3.45
N ARG A 62 13.16 13.27 -4.25
CA ARG A 62 12.39 12.69 -5.35
C ARG A 62 12.70 13.49 -6.61
N ASP A 63 13.15 12.81 -7.66
CA ASP A 63 13.48 13.46 -8.94
C ASP A 63 12.24 13.57 -9.84
N THR A 64 11.11 12.95 -9.42
CA THR A 64 9.83 13.04 -10.13
C THR A 64 8.69 13.40 -9.19
N ASN A 65 7.71 14.11 -9.73
CA ASN A 65 6.41 14.37 -9.08
C ASN A 65 5.28 13.49 -9.66
N ASN A 66 5.57 12.69 -10.70
CA ASN A 66 4.58 11.83 -11.34
C ASN A 66 4.52 10.46 -10.66
N ILE A 67 4.22 10.50 -9.36
CA ILE A 67 4.09 9.33 -8.49
C ILE A 67 2.61 8.99 -8.34
N ARG A 68 2.25 7.71 -8.44
CA ARG A 68 0.89 7.22 -8.21
C ARG A 68 0.89 6.19 -7.10
N TYR A 69 -0.20 6.18 -6.35
CA TYR A 69 -0.41 5.29 -5.22
C TYR A 69 -1.67 4.44 -5.41
N VAL A 70 -1.51 3.15 -5.18
CA VAL A 70 -2.59 2.15 -5.14
C VAL A 70 -2.70 1.64 -3.71
N SER A 71 -3.79 1.97 -3.03
CA SER A 71 -4.02 1.61 -1.63
C SER A 71 -4.43 0.14 -1.48
N GLN A 72 -4.15 -0.44 -0.32
CA GLN A 72 -4.57 -1.79 0.09
C GLN A 72 -6.09 -1.98 0.02
N LYS A 73 -6.85 -0.96 0.45
CA LYS A 73 -8.32 -1.01 0.39
C LYS A 73 -8.77 -0.62 -1.01
N ASN A 74 -9.53 -1.48 -1.66
CA ASN A 74 -10.23 -1.09 -2.87
C ASN A 74 -11.14 0.09 -2.56
N ASP A 75 -10.75 1.28 -3.02
CA ASP A 75 -11.50 2.54 -2.87
C ASP A 75 -12.94 2.43 -3.42
N PHE A 76 -13.23 1.37 -4.16
CA PHE A 76 -14.49 1.12 -4.83
C PHE A 76 -15.47 0.28 -4.01
N SER A 77 -15.05 -0.36 -2.91
CA SER A 77 -15.88 -1.28 -2.12
C SER A 77 -17.09 -0.62 -1.44
N HIS A 78 -17.09 0.71 -1.33
CA HIS A 78 -18.17 1.49 -0.73
C HIS A 78 -18.96 2.34 -1.73
N ALA A 79 -18.74 2.16 -3.04
CA ALA A 79 -19.47 2.90 -4.05
C ALA A 79 -20.92 2.39 -4.16
N GLY A 80 -21.79 2.83 -3.28
CA GLY A 80 -23.25 2.70 -3.43
C GLY A 80 -23.77 3.44 -4.68
N PHE A 81 -22.91 4.19 -5.35
CA PHE A 81 -23.21 4.91 -6.57
C PHE A 81 -22.95 4.02 -7.80
N PRO A 82 -23.92 3.89 -8.73
CA PRO A 82 -23.78 3.06 -9.92
C PRO A 82 -22.85 3.75 -10.95
N ILE A 83 -21.53 3.54 -10.81
CA ILE A 83 -20.50 4.07 -11.71
C ILE A 83 -19.82 2.91 -12.47
N THR A 84 -19.58 3.09 -13.76
CA THR A 84 -18.87 2.14 -14.60
C THR A 84 -17.35 2.31 -14.49
N VAL A 85 -16.61 1.28 -14.91
CA VAL A 85 -15.15 1.31 -15.01
C VAL A 85 -14.67 2.49 -15.85
N LYS A 86 -15.28 2.69 -17.03
CA LYS A 86 -14.94 3.79 -17.95
C LYS A 86 -15.17 5.15 -17.31
N GLU A 87 -16.31 5.34 -16.66
CA GLU A 87 -16.67 6.63 -16.03
C GLU A 87 -15.69 7.02 -14.92
N ILE A 88 -15.26 6.07 -14.08
CA ILE A 88 -14.30 6.38 -13.03
C ILE A 88 -12.93 6.72 -13.59
N LEU A 89 -12.45 5.97 -14.59
CA LEU A 89 -11.17 6.26 -15.24
C LEU A 89 -11.19 7.59 -15.98
N ASP A 90 -12.29 7.90 -16.68
CA ASP A 90 -12.45 9.17 -17.38
C ASP A 90 -12.55 10.37 -16.42
N SER A 91 -13.20 10.17 -15.26
CA SER A 91 -13.23 11.19 -14.21
C SER A 91 -11.83 11.49 -13.68
N TYR A 92 -11.00 10.44 -13.48
CA TYR A 92 -9.63 10.61 -13.02
C TYR A 92 -8.74 11.26 -14.10
N ARG A 93 -8.90 10.86 -15.38
CA ARG A 93 -8.25 11.50 -16.52
C ARG A 93 -8.54 13.01 -16.57
N LYS A 94 -9.82 13.41 -16.37
CA LYS A 94 -10.24 14.81 -16.32
C LYS A 94 -9.62 15.55 -15.13
N LEU A 95 -9.57 14.91 -13.95
CA LEU A 95 -8.93 15.46 -12.76
C LEU A 95 -7.47 15.80 -13.01
N LEU A 96 -6.74 14.92 -13.71
CA LEU A 96 -5.36 15.13 -14.14
C LEU A 96 -5.23 16.08 -15.34
N LYS A 97 -6.34 16.63 -15.87
CA LYS A 97 -6.39 17.54 -17.03
C LYS A 97 -5.78 16.95 -18.32
N ILE A 98 -5.82 15.62 -18.46
CA ILE A 98 -5.34 14.92 -19.65
C ILE A 98 -6.41 15.06 -20.75
N LYS A 99 -6.04 15.69 -21.86
CA LYS A 99 -6.95 15.99 -22.97
C LYS A 99 -7.22 14.79 -23.88
N ASP A 100 -6.26 13.87 -23.96
CA ASP A 100 -6.40 12.67 -24.77
C ASP A 100 -7.51 11.77 -24.23
N LYS A 101 -8.52 11.52 -25.04
CA LYS A 101 -9.66 10.65 -24.71
C LYS A 101 -9.32 9.15 -24.85
N HIS A 102 -8.29 8.82 -25.65
CA HIS A 102 -7.83 7.44 -25.84
C HIS A 102 -7.04 6.92 -24.64
N GLU A 103 -6.65 7.80 -23.72
CA GLU A 103 -5.91 7.43 -22.51
C GLU A 103 -6.65 6.37 -21.68
N VAL A 104 -7.98 6.46 -21.59
CA VAL A 104 -8.79 5.46 -20.86
C VAL A 104 -8.76 4.11 -21.57
N ASP A 105 -8.89 4.08 -22.88
CA ASP A 105 -8.82 2.82 -23.64
C ASP A 105 -7.42 2.20 -23.54
N ARG A 106 -6.36 3.02 -23.62
CA ARG A 106 -4.97 2.57 -23.43
C ARG A 106 -4.74 1.88 -22.08
N VAL A 107 -5.17 2.49 -20.97
CA VAL A 107 -4.95 1.88 -19.66
C VAL A 107 -5.83 0.65 -19.42
N LEU A 108 -7.03 0.60 -20.00
CA LEU A 108 -7.88 -0.58 -20.00
C LEU A 108 -7.24 -1.75 -20.76
N GLU A 109 -6.61 -1.48 -21.90
CA GLU A 109 -5.89 -2.47 -22.69
C GLU A 109 -4.69 -3.02 -21.90
N LEU A 110 -3.83 -2.14 -21.36
CA LEU A 110 -2.67 -2.51 -20.55
C LEU A 110 -3.05 -3.39 -19.34
N THR A 111 -4.22 -3.19 -18.75
CA THR A 111 -4.64 -3.95 -17.57
C THR A 111 -5.56 -5.13 -17.89
N ASN A 112 -5.79 -5.42 -19.19
CA ASN A 112 -6.71 -6.46 -19.65
C ASN A 112 -8.13 -6.27 -19.11
N MET A 113 -8.61 -5.00 -19.09
CA MET A 113 -9.93 -4.63 -18.58
C MET A 113 -10.87 -4.05 -19.63
N THR A 114 -10.52 -4.11 -20.92
CA THR A 114 -11.29 -3.54 -22.04
C THR A 114 -12.73 -4.08 -22.10
N GLU A 115 -12.93 -5.39 -21.89
CA GLU A 115 -14.26 -6.03 -21.92
C GLU A 115 -15.15 -5.59 -20.73
N PHE A 116 -14.56 -5.06 -19.68
CA PHE A 116 -15.24 -4.64 -18.46
C PHE A 116 -15.53 -3.14 -18.39
N LYS A 117 -15.18 -2.38 -19.44
CA LYS A 117 -15.25 -0.91 -19.44
C LYS A 117 -16.62 -0.34 -19.08
N ASP A 118 -17.69 -0.98 -19.53
CA ASP A 118 -19.07 -0.54 -19.30
C ASP A 118 -19.72 -1.25 -18.09
N ARG A 119 -18.97 -2.13 -17.40
CA ARG A 119 -19.44 -2.83 -16.19
C ARG A 119 -19.42 -1.90 -14.99
N LEU A 120 -20.42 -2.02 -14.12
CA LEU A 120 -20.44 -1.33 -12.84
C LEU A 120 -19.30 -1.84 -11.95
N ILE A 121 -18.60 -0.92 -11.27
CA ILE A 121 -17.49 -1.27 -10.37
C ILE A 121 -17.94 -2.21 -9.25
N SER A 122 -19.14 -2.02 -8.71
CA SER A 122 -19.74 -2.88 -7.69
C SER A 122 -19.99 -4.33 -8.14
N LYS A 123 -19.88 -4.62 -9.42
CA LYS A 123 -20.05 -5.96 -10.02
C LYS A 123 -18.74 -6.64 -10.43
N LEU A 124 -17.60 -6.03 -10.09
CA LEU A 124 -16.28 -6.59 -10.35
C LEU A 124 -15.90 -7.59 -9.26
N SER A 125 -15.10 -8.61 -9.64
CA SER A 125 -14.38 -9.43 -8.65
C SER A 125 -13.28 -8.61 -7.99
N GLY A 126 -12.74 -9.08 -6.85
CA GLY A 126 -11.63 -8.42 -6.17
C GLY A 126 -10.42 -8.18 -7.08
N GLY A 127 -10.02 -9.19 -7.86
CA GLY A 127 -8.91 -9.06 -8.82
C GLY A 127 -9.20 -8.09 -9.97
N GLN A 128 -10.45 -8.06 -10.48
CA GLN A 128 -10.87 -7.10 -11.49
C GLN A 128 -10.85 -5.66 -10.93
N ALA A 129 -11.38 -5.46 -9.73
CA ALA A 129 -11.35 -4.16 -9.06
C ALA A 129 -9.91 -3.68 -8.80
N GLN A 130 -9.01 -4.61 -8.44
CA GLN A 130 -7.59 -4.28 -8.27
C GLN A 130 -6.94 -3.87 -9.59
N ARG A 131 -7.22 -4.56 -10.71
CA ARG A 131 -6.75 -4.16 -12.04
C ARG A 131 -7.27 -2.78 -12.46
N VAL A 132 -8.50 -2.43 -12.11
CA VAL A 132 -9.04 -1.07 -12.34
C VAL A 132 -8.31 -0.03 -11.48
N SER A 133 -7.94 -0.37 -10.23
CA SER A 133 -7.13 0.51 -9.37
C SER A 133 -5.74 0.75 -9.98
N ILE A 134 -5.11 -0.28 -10.56
CA ILE A 134 -3.85 -0.16 -11.29
C ILE A 134 -4.05 0.66 -12.57
N ALA A 135 -5.11 0.40 -13.36
CA ALA A 135 -5.44 1.19 -14.55
C ALA A 135 -5.58 2.68 -14.24
N ARG A 136 -6.27 3.01 -13.13
CA ARG A 136 -6.38 4.39 -12.64
C ARG A 136 -5.01 5.00 -12.34
N ALA A 137 -4.12 4.25 -11.70
CA ALA A 137 -2.78 4.72 -11.40
C ALA A 137 -1.92 4.94 -12.66
N LEU A 138 -2.15 4.16 -13.73
CA LEU A 138 -1.43 4.29 -15.01
C LEU A 138 -1.83 5.51 -15.83
N ILE A 139 -2.96 6.18 -15.51
CA ILE A 139 -3.38 7.38 -16.23
C ILE A 139 -2.34 8.49 -16.07
N GLY A 140 -1.85 9.00 -17.20
CA GLY A 140 -0.84 10.05 -17.26
C GLY A 140 0.58 9.55 -17.19
N ASN A 141 0.82 8.28 -17.52
CA ASN A 141 2.15 7.66 -17.63
C ASN A 141 3.05 7.95 -16.43
N PRO A 142 2.77 7.38 -15.25
CA PRO A 142 3.56 7.63 -14.05
C PRO A 142 4.99 7.11 -14.21
N ASP A 143 5.94 7.83 -13.60
CA ASP A 143 7.33 7.36 -13.51
C ASP A 143 7.51 6.35 -12.38
N LEU A 144 6.68 6.44 -11.33
CA LEU A 144 6.70 5.59 -10.15
C LEU A 144 5.29 5.22 -9.72
N ILE A 145 5.05 3.94 -9.53
CA ILE A 145 3.83 3.41 -8.90
C ILE A 145 4.19 2.79 -7.55
N ILE A 146 3.47 3.19 -6.52
CA ILE A 146 3.58 2.64 -5.17
C ILE A 146 2.31 1.85 -4.89
N LEU A 147 2.47 0.56 -4.55
CA LEU A 147 1.36 -0.34 -4.24
C LEU A 147 1.47 -0.79 -2.77
N ASP A 148 0.37 -0.67 -2.05
CA ASP A 148 0.27 -1.15 -0.66
C ASP A 148 -0.54 -2.44 -0.66
N GLU A 149 0.15 -3.58 -0.56
CA GLU A 149 -0.43 -4.93 -0.55
C GLU A 149 -1.40 -5.21 -1.74
N PRO A 150 -0.92 -5.17 -2.99
CA PRO A 150 -1.77 -5.21 -4.18
C PRO A 150 -2.57 -6.50 -4.36
N SER A 151 -2.23 -7.57 -3.65
CA SER A 151 -2.86 -8.88 -3.78
C SER A 151 -3.74 -9.27 -2.58
N THR A 152 -3.84 -8.41 -1.56
CA THR A 152 -4.63 -8.71 -0.36
C THR A 152 -6.11 -8.81 -0.67
N GLY A 153 -6.75 -9.91 -0.22
CA GLY A 153 -8.17 -10.16 -0.44
C GLY A 153 -8.53 -10.64 -1.86
N VAL A 154 -7.53 -11.03 -2.65
CA VAL A 154 -7.69 -11.51 -4.02
C VAL A 154 -7.38 -13.01 -4.07
N ASP A 155 -8.14 -13.79 -4.87
CA ASP A 155 -7.88 -15.21 -5.07
C ASP A 155 -6.54 -15.47 -5.76
N ARG A 156 -5.94 -16.66 -5.55
CA ARG A 156 -4.59 -17.00 -6.01
C ARG A 156 -4.39 -16.79 -7.52
N LYS A 157 -5.34 -17.20 -8.35
CA LYS A 157 -5.23 -17.04 -9.81
C LYS A 157 -5.22 -15.57 -10.22
N SER A 158 -6.05 -14.76 -9.57
CA SER A 158 -6.08 -13.32 -9.81
C SER A 158 -4.81 -12.63 -9.29
N GLN A 159 -4.22 -13.11 -8.18
CA GLN A 159 -2.93 -12.63 -7.67
C GLN A 159 -1.81 -12.83 -8.71
N GLU A 160 -1.65 -14.04 -9.23
CA GLU A 160 -0.66 -14.35 -10.29
C GLU A 160 -0.82 -13.41 -11.49
N GLY A 161 -2.06 -13.16 -11.91
CA GLY A 161 -2.33 -12.22 -12.99
C GLY A 161 -2.06 -10.74 -12.68
N ILE A 162 -2.13 -10.33 -11.40
CA ILE A 162 -1.74 -8.97 -10.98
C ILE A 162 -0.22 -8.83 -11.01
N TYR A 163 0.53 -9.80 -10.48
CA TYR A 163 1.99 -9.74 -10.49
C TYR A 163 2.56 -9.83 -11.91
N SER A 164 1.99 -10.67 -12.79
CA SER A 164 2.35 -10.70 -14.20
C SER A 164 2.18 -9.33 -14.86
N LEU A 165 1.07 -8.64 -14.59
CA LEU A 165 0.84 -7.28 -15.06
C LEU A 165 1.90 -6.31 -14.51
N LEU A 166 2.21 -6.35 -13.21
CA LEU A 166 3.23 -5.48 -12.62
C LEU A 166 4.62 -5.71 -13.22
N CYS A 167 4.99 -6.97 -13.47
CA CYS A 167 6.24 -7.31 -14.16
C CYS A 167 6.26 -6.74 -15.59
N GLU A 168 5.17 -6.85 -16.34
CA GLU A 168 5.07 -6.28 -17.69
C GLU A 168 5.22 -4.75 -17.65
N LEU A 169 4.53 -4.08 -16.73
CA LEU A 169 4.64 -2.63 -16.53
C LEU A 169 6.07 -2.19 -16.22
N ASN A 170 6.78 -2.97 -15.42
CA ASN A 170 8.18 -2.67 -15.08
C ASN A 170 9.14 -2.98 -16.23
N GLN A 171 9.10 -4.18 -16.80
CA GLN A 171 10.09 -4.67 -17.77
C GLN A 171 9.89 -4.08 -19.17
N VAL A 172 8.63 -3.93 -19.61
CA VAL A 172 8.30 -3.47 -20.96
C VAL A 172 8.06 -1.96 -21.00
N HIS A 173 7.35 -1.43 -20.00
CA HIS A 173 6.99 -0.01 -19.94
C HIS A 173 7.94 0.83 -19.08
N HIS A 174 8.95 0.21 -18.46
CA HIS A 174 10.00 0.85 -17.64
C HIS A 174 9.46 1.70 -16.49
N ILE A 175 8.27 1.36 -15.98
CA ILE A 175 7.68 2.02 -14.82
C ILE A 175 8.41 1.51 -13.57
N THR A 176 8.87 2.43 -12.73
CA THR A 176 9.43 2.07 -11.43
C THR A 176 8.33 1.64 -10.48
N ILE A 177 8.54 0.55 -9.75
CA ILE A 177 7.54 -0.02 -8.85
C ILE A 177 8.10 -0.13 -7.44
N ILE A 178 7.33 0.33 -6.45
CA ILE A 178 7.50 0.01 -5.03
C ILE A 178 6.25 -0.72 -4.59
N SER A 179 6.39 -1.96 -4.10
CA SER A 179 5.27 -2.75 -3.59
C SER A 179 5.53 -3.14 -2.14
N VAL A 180 4.57 -2.91 -1.25
CA VAL A 180 4.60 -3.52 0.09
C VAL A 180 4.01 -4.91 -0.02
N GLU A 181 4.76 -5.90 0.45
CA GLU A 181 4.38 -7.30 0.30
C GLU A 181 4.34 -8.04 1.63
N HIS A 182 3.32 -8.90 1.77
CA HIS A 182 3.24 -9.93 2.81
C HIS A 182 3.53 -11.32 2.26
N ASN A 183 3.34 -11.51 0.97
CA ASN A 183 3.65 -12.76 0.29
C ASN A 183 5.11 -12.76 -0.18
N LEU A 184 5.96 -13.41 0.61
CA LEU A 184 7.39 -13.48 0.32
C LEU A 184 7.70 -14.19 -1.00
N GLU A 185 6.97 -15.24 -1.36
CA GLU A 185 7.14 -15.96 -2.62
C GLU A 185 6.97 -15.00 -3.81
N MET A 186 5.93 -14.16 -3.78
CA MET A 186 5.67 -13.18 -4.81
C MET A 186 6.71 -12.05 -4.84
N ALA A 187 7.17 -11.59 -3.67
CA ALA A 187 8.22 -10.60 -3.58
C ALA A 187 9.52 -11.11 -4.21
N LEU A 188 9.95 -12.33 -3.87
CA LEU A 188 11.16 -12.95 -4.40
C LEU A 188 11.08 -13.20 -5.91
N ALA A 189 9.92 -13.62 -6.42
CA ALA A 189 9.75 -13.97 -7.82
C ALA A 189 9.68 -12.75 -8.77
N ASN A 190 9.24 -11.59 -8.27
CA ASN A 190 8.86 -10.47 -9.15
C ASN A 190 9.70 -9.19 -8.97
N SER A 191 10.49 -9.08 -7.91
CA SER A 191 11.24 -7.85 -7.62
C SER A 191 12.66 -7.88 -8.16
N THR A 192 13.20 -6.73 -8.52
CA THR A 192 14.64 -6.57 -8.80
C THR A 192 15.46 -6.55 -7.50
N ASN A 193 14.88 -5.97 -6.45
CA ASN A 193 15.48 -5.90 -5.12
C ASN A 193 14.41 -5.98 -4.03
N ILE A 194 14.83 -6.46 -2.87
CA ILE A 194 14.03 -6.52 -1.64
C ILE A 194 14.54 -5.45 -0.67
N TYR A 195 13.65 -4.63 -0.14
CA TYR A 195 13.93 -3.75 0.99
C TYR A 195 13.29 -4.32 2.25
N HIS A 196 14.11 -4.95 3.06
CA HIS A 196 13.66 -5.57 4.30
C HIS A 196 13.68 -4.56 5.45
N ILE A 197 12.55 -4.43 6.16
CA ILE A 197 12.43 -3.57 7.34
C ILE A 197 12.13 -4.42 8.57
N ALA A 198 13.03 -4.37 9.55
CA ALA A 198 12.86 -5.00 10.85
C ALA A 198 13.32 -4.05 11.96
N ASN A 199 12.58 -3.99 13.07
CA ASN A 199 12.89 -3.17 14.24
C ASN A 199 13.19 -1.68 13.92
N GLY A 200 12.52 -1.14 12.90
CA GLY A 200 12.70 0.23 12.45
C GLY A 200 13.95 0.48 11.61
N GLN A 201 14.76 -0.52 11.36
CA GLN A 201 15.91 -0.46 10.45
C GLN A 201 15.57 -1.10 9.11
N GLY A 202 16.28 -0.71 8.05
CA GLY A 202 16.04 -1.22 6.71
C GLY A 202 17.32 -1.47 5.94
N HIS A 203 17.36 -2.53 5.15
CA HIS A 203 18.44 -2.78 4.22
C HIS A 203 17.91 -3.27 2.87
N LEU A 204 18.68 -2.99 1.81
CA LEU A 204 18.40 -3.40 0.45
C LEU A 204 19.29 -4.59 0.08
N CYS A 205 18.68 -5.66 -0.46
CA CYS A 205 19.40 -6.84 -0.92
C CYS A 205 18.75 -7.42 -2.18
N SER A 206 19.45 -8.32 -2.87
CA SER A 206 18.84 -9.08 -3.98
C SER A 206 17.85 -10.12 -3.45
N PRO A 207 16.86 -10.55 -4.28
CA PRO A 207 15.96 -11.65 -3.90
C PRO A 207 16.69 -12.92 -3.48
N GLU A 208 17.81 -13.27 -4.14
CA GLU A 208 18.61 -14.46 -3.82
C GLU A 208 19.31 -14.31 -2.47
N GLN A 209 19.88 -13.13 -2.18
CA GLN A 209 20.49 -12.85 -0.89
C GLN A 209 19.45 -12.95 0.23
N TYR A 210 18.31 -12.32 0.06
CA TYR A 210 17.22 -12.37 1.04
C TYR A 210 16.73 -13.80 1.28
N ALA A 211 16.54 -14.59 0.22
CA ALA A 211 16.14 -15.99 0.33
C ALA A 211 17.18 -16.82 1.09
N SER A 212 18.48 -16.61 0.83
CA SER A 212 19.56 -17.32 1.52
C SER A 212 19.65 -16.94 3.01
N GLU A 213 19.47 -15.67 3.35
CA GLU A 213 19.46 -15.18 4.74
C GLU A 213 18.32 -15.81 5.55
N ILE A 214 17.11 -15.87 4.99
CA ILE A 214 15.98 -16.54 5.63
C ILE A 214 16.25 -18.03 5.85
N MET A 215 16.77 -18.73 4.84
CA MET A 215 17.08 -20.16 4.96
C MET A 215 18.14 -20.43 6.04
N HIS A 216 19.15 -19.57 6.19
CA HIS A 216 20.19 -19.71 7.20
C HIS A 216 19.72 -19.32 8.61
N SER A 217 18.84 -18.36 8.74
CA SER A 217 18.36 -17.87 10.04
C SER A 217 17.32 -18.79 10.68
N THR A 218 16.57 -19.56 9.89
CA THR A 218 15.41 -20.24 10.41
C THR A 218 15.57 -21.74 10.53
N GLY A 219 16.45 -22.43 9.77
CA GLY A 219 16.44 -23.90 9.71
C GLY A 219 15.02 -24.50 9.61
N ARG A 220 14.01 -23.64 9.56
CA ARG A 220 12.57 -23.87 9.51
C ARG A 220 11.90 -22.73 8.74
N ASN A 221 11.15 -23.07 7.75
CA ASN A 221 10.11 -22.29 7.04
C ASN A 221 10.38 -20.78 6.81
N PRO A 222 10.31 -20.25 5.58
CA PRO A 222 10.54 -18.82 5.24
C PRO A 222 9.57 -17.83 5.90
N MET A 223 8.70 -18.26 6.79
CA MET A 223 7.67 -17.48 7.46
C MET A 223 8.05 -16.95 8.85
N ASP A 224 9.17 -17.40 9.44
CA ASP A 224 9.60 -16.96 10.78
C ASP A 224 10.63 -15.82 10.66
N HIS A 225 10.14 -14.59 10.54
CA HIS A 225 10.94 -13.37 10.34
C HIS A 225 11.72 -12.89 11.59
N GLU A 226 11.66 -13.59 12.73
CA GLU A 226 12.23 -13.10 13.98
C GLU A 226 13.78 -13.12 14.06
N ASN A 227 14.47 -13.78 13.12
CA ASN A 227 15.93 -13.99 13.19
C ASN A 227 16.67 -13.74 11.87
N CYS A 228 16.42 -12.64 11.19
CA CYS A 228 17.25 -12.26 10.05
C CYS A 228 18.64 -11.82 10.53
N ALA A 229 19.69 -12.51 10.07
CA ALA A 229 21.09 -12.26 10.46
C ALA A 229 21.61 -10.84 10.12
N CYS A 230 20.88 -10.09 9.30
CA CYS A 230 21.19 -8.72 8.91
C CYS A 230 20.96 -7.67 10.02
N PHE A 231 20.36 -8.04 11.17
CA PHE A 231 20.02 -7.13 12.26
C PHE A 231 20.57 -7.54 13.63
N THR A 232 21.79 -8.07 13.70
CA THR A 232 22.36 -8.68 14.91
C THR A 232 22.68 -7.74 16.09
N ASP A 233 22.41 -6.42 15.98
CA ASP A 233 22.81 -5.43 17.00
C ASP A 233 21.65 -4.76 17.78
N VAL A 234 20.45 -5.36 17.81
CA VAL A 234 19.34 -4.79 18.59
C VAL A 234 19.19 -5.48 19.93
N THR A 235 19.32 -4.69 21.02
CA THR A 235 19.20 -5.23 22.40
C THR A 235 17.77 -5.72 22.69
N PRO A 236 17.60 -6.82 23.47
CA PRO A 236 16.28 -7.38 23.82
C PRO A 236 15.29 -6.38 24.46
N GLN A 237 15.81 -5.34 25.13
CA GLN A 237 15.00 -4.27 25.73
C GLN A 237 14.33 -3.36 24.68
N ALA A 238 14.99 -3.08 23.56
CA ALA A 238 14.43 -2.28 22.48
C ALA A 238 13.32 -3.04 21.74
N GLN A 239 13.43 -4.36 21.60
CA GLN A 239 12.41 -5.23 21.01
C GLN A 239 11.13 -5.26 21.86
N ALA A 240 11.25 -5.44 23.17
CA ALA A 240 10.12 -5.46 24.08
C ALA A 240 9.36 -4.13 24.10
N GLN A 241 10.07 -2.99 24.04
CA GLN A 241 9.46 -1.67 23.97
C GLN A 241 8.74 -1.41 22.65
N ALA A 242 9.31 -1.83 21.52
CA ALA A 242 8.69 -1.68 20.20
C ALA A 242 7.40 -2.53 20.09
N GLN A 243 7.41 -3.77 20.58
CA GLN A 243 6.22 -4.65 20.62
C GLN A 243 5.11 -4.09 21.51
N ALA A 244 5.45 -3.59 22.71
CA ALA A 244 4.49 -2.99 23.63
C ALA A 244 3.83 -1.74 23.03
N GLN A 245 4.59 -0.91 22.31
CA GLN A 245 4.06 0.27 21.61
C GLN A 245 3.17 -0.08 20.42
N ALA A 246 3.53 -1.09 19.63
CA ALA A 246 2.71 -1.56 18.52
C ALA A 246 1.35 -2.11 19.02
N GLN A 247 1.34 -2.87 20.12
CA GLN A 247 0.12 -3.37 20.75
C GLN A 247 -0.76 -2.23 21.33
N ALA A 248 -0.16 -1.24 21.98
CA ALA A 248 -0.89 -0.09 22.50
C ALA A 248 -1.52 0.76 21.39
N GLN A 249 -0.83 0.94 20.26
CA GLN A 249 -1.37 1.65 19.12
C GLN A 249 -2.51 0.89 18.43
N ALA A 250 -2.40 -0.43 18.30
CA ALA A 250 -3.46 -1.27 17.75
C ALA A 250 -4.73 -1.22 18.65
N GLN A 251 -4.57 -1.26 19.97
CA GLN A 251 -5.67 -1.12 20.92
C GLN A 251 -6.33 0.26 20.85
N ALA A 252 -5.53 1.33 20.77
CA ALA A 252 -6.05 2.70 20.66
C ALA A 252 -6.83 2.91 19.35
N GLN A 253 -6.36 2.36 18.23
CA GLN A 253 -7.10 2.40 16.98
C GLN A 253 -8.40 1.61 17.00
N ALA A 254 -8.40 0.42 17.63
CA ALA A 254 -9.61 -0.38 17.79
C ALA A 254 -10.65 0.33 18.67
N GLN A 255 -10.22 0.98 19.76
CA GLN A 255 -11.11 1.77 20.62
C GLN A 255 -11.68 3.00 19.91
N ALA A 256 -10.86 3.71 19.11
CA ALA A 256 -11.33 4.85 18.32
C ALA A 256 -12.36 4.44 17.26
N GLN A 257 -12.16 3.29 16.61
CA GLN A 257 -13.13 2.75 15.66
C GLN A 257 -14.43 2.31 16.34
N ALA A 258 -14.36 1.68 17.49
CA ALA A 258 -15.54 1.29 18.26
C ALA A 258 -16.35 2.51 18.73
N GLN A 259 -15.68 3.57 19.20
CA GLN A 259 -16.33 4.83 19.58
C GLN A 259 -17.01 5.53 18.40
N ALA A 260 -16.34 5.56 17.22
CA ALA A 260 -16.92 6.13 16.02
C ALA A 260 -18.17 5.36 15.56
N GLN A 261 -18.15 4.02 15.63
CA GLN A 261 -19.32 3.19 15.31
C GLN A 261 -20.47 3.39 16.32
N ALA A 262 -20.18 3.50 17.60
CA ALA A 262 -21.19 3.77 18.64
C ALA A 262 -21.84 5.16 18.44
N GLN A 263 -21.05 6.19 18.11
CA GLN A 263 -21.58 7.52 17.80
C GLN A 263 -22.46 7.54 16.55
N ALA A 264 -22.05 6.81 15.49
CA ALA A 264 -22.84 6.70 14.28
C ALA A 264 -24.19 5.97 14.52
N GLN A 265 -24.20 4.92 15.35
CA GLN A 265 -25.44 4.23 15.74
C GLN A 265 -26.36 5.11 16.60
N ALA A 266 -25.81 5.86 17.54
CA ALA A 266 -26.57 6.79 18.37
C ALA A 266 -27.22 7.93 17.53
N GLN A 267 -26.48 8.45 16.54
CA GLN A 267 -27.03 9.45 15.60
C GLN A 267 -28.14 8.88 14.71
N ALA A 268 -27.99 7.65 14.26
CA ALA A 268 -29.01 6.97 13.44
C ALA A 268 -30.30 6.71 14.27
N GLN A 269 -30.17 6.31 15.52
CA GLN A 269 -31.31 6.14 16.44
C GLN A 269 -32.03 7.47 16.73
N ALA A 270 -31.27 8.54 17.00
CA ALA A 270 -31.86 9.86 17.25
C ALA A 270 -32.63 10.41 16.04
N GLN A 271 -32.17 10.12 14.82
CA GLN A 271 -32.89 10.48 13.58
C GLN A 271 -34.15 9.66 13.37
N ALA A 272 -34.15 8.39 13.76
CA ALA A 272 -35.32 7.51 13.67
C ALA A 272 -36.43 7.95 14.67
N ASP A 273 -36.04 8.36 15.88
CA ASP A 273 -36.98 8.84 16.90
C ASP A 273 -37.63 10.21 16.52
N ASP A 274 -36.88 11.11 15.87
CA ASP A 274 -37.41 12.41 15.39
C ASP A 274 -38.41 12.24 14.23
N THR A 275 -38.20 11.19 13.39
CA THR A 275 -39.19 10.87 12.32
C THR A 275 -40.48 10.30 12.87
N THR A 276 -40.40 9.47 13.90
CA THR A 276 -41.59 8.84 14.53
C THR A 276 -42.41 9.86 15.30
N THR A 277 -41.78 10.89 15.88
CA THR A 277 -42.47 11.94 16.61
C THR A 277 -43.22 12.93 15.69
N LYS A 278 -42.76 13.12 14.44
CA LYS A 278 -43.43 13.99 13.45
C LYS A 278 -44.63 13.34 12.80
N GLU A 279 -44.75 12.02 12.74
CA GLU A 279 -45.93 11.34 12.20
C GLU A 279 -47.10 11.29 13.16
N VAL A 280 -46.91 11.47 14.47
CA VAL A 280 -47.97 11.45 15.49
C VAL A 280 -48.68 12.80 15.64
N HIS A 281 -48.17 13.89 15.10
CA HIS A 281 -48.77 15.21 15.16
C HIS A 281 -49.56 15.63 13.89
N HIS A 282 -49.82 14.71 12.96
CA HIS A 282 -50.58 14.94 11.74
C HIS A 282 -51.79 13.97 11.59
N VAL A 283 -52.46 13.64 12.69
CA VAL A 283 -53.78 12.98 12.67
C VAL A 283 -54.79 13.83 13.44
#